data_165a7a3f747ea232781d56a344fdb6d7
#
_entry.id   165a7a3f747ea232781d56a344fdb6d7
#
_cell.length_a   1.000
_cell.length_b   1.000
_cell.length_c   1.000
_cell.angle_alpha   90.00
_cell.angle_beta   90.00
_cell.angle_gamma   90.00
#
_symmetry.space_group_name_H-M   'P 1'
#
loop_
_entity.id
_entity.type
_entity.pdbx_description
1 polymer ?
#
loop_
_entity_poly.entity_id
_entity_poly.type
_entity_poly.pdbx_seq_one_letter_code
_entity_poly.pdbx_strand_id
1 'polypeptide(L)'
;MPVYCTAGGRGSTVIDLRAEHRCAVAALTEEDRGRLADFGIGPDDLGRFRMCGIARVAVRDGLYQPDEEGGVAIITPVRVERPVSPEARRPAIWARWGPIVDLLAWHPSEPLRWALRTGAAEWLGCIEPQYLDPEPVRVHRCVLDWLRAGCSGLVPLSVDRGELYRLLSGVHGGILAADDTHARDLRRALAHPWSHPSVEVANGAA
;
A
#
# COMPACT_ATOMS: atom_id res chain seq x y z
N MET A 1 -4.64 12.67 26.77
CA MET A 1 -4.33 13.85 25.95
C MET A 1 -3.51 13.40 24.77
N PRO A 2 -3.97 13.56 23.53
CA PRO A 2 -3.16 13.21 22.35
C PRO A 2 -1.98 14.19 22.25
N VAL A 3 -0.78 13.64 22.07
CA VAL A 3 0.43 14.44 21.84
C VAL A 3 0.46 14.80 20.36
N TYR A 4 0.12 16.02 20.04
CA TYR A 4 0.22 16.57 18.70
C TYR A 4 1.65 17.04 18.45
N CYS A 5 2.32 16.47 17.45
CA CYS A 5 3.57 17.02 16.94
C CYS A 5 3.25 18.19 16.00
N THR A 6 3.14 19.40 16.55
CA THR A 6 3.04 20.63 15.77
C THR A 6 4.42 21.02 15.24
N ALA A 7 4.68 20.82 13.96
CA ALA A 7 5.81 21.43 13.27
C ALA A 7 5.43 22.84 12.82
N GLY A 8 5.61 23.83 13.71
CA GLY A 8 5.48 25.23 13.37
C GLY A 8 6.82 25.81 12.91
N GLY A 9 6.91 26.22 11.64
CA GLY A 9 8.07 26.95 11.13
C GLY A 9 8.02 27.08 9.61
N ARG A 10 8.00 28.32 9.08
CA ARG A 10 8.16 28.61 7.65
C ARG A 10 9.61 28.39 7.23
N GLY A 11 9.98 27.17 6.99
CA GLY A 11 11.18 26.72 6.33
C GLY A 11 10.78 25.50 5.52
N SER A 12 11.49 25.15 4.46
CA SER A 12 11.27 23.91 3.69
C SER A 12 11.32 22.73 4.67
N THR A 13 10.18 22.35 5.20
CA THR A 13 10.08 21.34 6.26
C THR A 13 10.25 20.00 5.56
N VAL A 14 11.39 19.39 5.76
CA VAL A 14 11.60 17.98 5.37
C VAL A 14 10.53 17.17 6.08
N ILE A 15 9.66 16.50 5.32
CA ILE A 15 8.58 15.67 5.87
C ILE A 15 9.21 14.43 6.50
N ASP A 16 9.09 14.28 7.81
CA ASP A 16 9.49 13.05 8.51
C ASP A 16 8.36 12.04 8.48
N LEU A 17 8.26 11.28 7.39
CA LEU A 17 7.25 10.24 7.18
C LEU A 17 7.25 9.18 8.30
N ARG A 18 8.42 8.90 8.90
CA ARG A 18 8.53 7.93 9.99
C ARG A 18 7.93 8.48 11.28
N ALA A 19 8.17 9.74 11.59
CA ALA A 19 7.57 10.38 12.76
C ALA A 19 6.07 10.50 12.58
N GLU A 20 5.59 10.93 11.42
CA GLU A 20 4.16 11.04 11.09
C GLU A 20 3.47 9.67 11.23
N HIS A 21 4.04 8.61 10.67
CA HIS A 21 3.48 7.27 10.81
C HIS A 21 3.46 6.77 12.27
N ARG A 22 4.51 7.04 13.06
CA ARG A 22 4.50 6.69 14.50
C ARG A 22 3.40 7.39 15.26
N CYS A 23 3.17 8.68 14.99
CA CYS A 23 2.06 9.43 15.59
C CYS A 23 0.71 8.81 15.20
N ALA A 24 0.50 8.47 13.94
CA ALA A 24 -0.72 7.81 13.48
C ALA A 24 -0.95 6.45 14.15
N VAL A 25 0.10 5.63 14.31
CA VAL A 25 0.00 4.35 15.02
C VAL A 25 -0.32 4.55 16.50
N ALA A 26 0.27 5.56 17.15
CA ALA A 26 0.01 5.87 18.55
C ALA A 26 -1.42 6.41 18.79
N ALA A 27 -2.02 7.02 17.78
CA ALA A 27 -3.40 7.52 17.84
C ALA A 27 -4.46 6.43 17.68
N LEU A 28 -4.09 5.22 17.25
CA LEU A 28 -5.01 4.11 17.02
C LEU A 28 -5.58 3.59 18.35
N THR A 29 -6.87 3.78 18.55
CA THR A 29 -7.58 3.31 19.76
C THR A 29 -8.01 1.84 19.64
N GLU A 30 -8.47 1.24 20.75
CA GLU A 30 -9.03 -0.12 20.72
C GLU A 30 -10.34 -0.19 19.91
N GLU A 31 -11.15 0.86 19.95
CA GLU A 31 -12.36 0.97 19.14
C GLU A 31 -12.01 0.98 17.63
N ASP A 32 -10.96 1.71 17.24
CA ASP A 32 -10.51 1.72 15.85
C ASP A 32 -10.00 0.35 15.40
N ARG A 33 -9.31 -0.39 16.30
CA ARG A 33 -8.88 -1.76 16.04
C ARG A 33 -10.07 -2.69 15.85
N GLY A 34 -11.11 -2.54 16.67
CA GLY A 34 -12.37 -3.28 16.52
C GLY A 34 -13.02 -3.01 15.16
N ARG A 35 -13.12 -1.75 14.76
CA ARG A 35 -13.66 -1.37 13.44
C ARG A 35 -12.83 -1.95 12.30
N LEU A 36 -11.50 -1.95 12.40
CA LEU A 36 -10.64 -2.55 11.38
C LEU A 36 -10.82 -4.07 11.30
N ALA A 37 -11.05 -4.73 12.46
CA ALA A 37 -11.38 -6.16 12.49
C ALA A 37 -12.68 -6.47 11.75
N ASP A 38 -13.69 -5.60 11.83
CA ASP A 38 -14.95 -5.73 11.06
C ASP A 38 -14.72 -5.70 9.55
N PHE A 39 -13.66 -5.03 9.10
CA PHE A 39 -13.20 -5.04 7.72
C PHE A 39 -12.26 -6.21 7.37
N GLY A 40 -12.07 -7.16 8.29
CA GLY A 40 -11.21 -8.33 8.09
C GLY A 40 -9.72 -8.07 8.24
N ILE A 41 -9.35 -6.94 8.89
CA ILE A 41 -7.95 -6.64 9.25
C ILE A 41 -7.75 -7.06 10.70
N GLY A 42 -7.17 -8.24 10.91
CA GLY A 42 -7.00 -8.80 12.24
C GLY A 42 -6.00 -8.03 13.12
N PRO A 43 -6.11 -8.17 14.46
CA PRO A 43 -5.19 -7.53 15.40
C PRO A 43 -3.73 -7.95 15.18
N ASP A 44 -3.49 -9.16 14.70
CA ASP A 44 -2.14 -9.65 14.38
C ASP A 44 -1.53 -8.91 13.20
N ASP A 45 -2.33 -8.52 12.20
CA ASP A 45 -1.86 -7.78 11.03
C ASP A 45 -1.47 -6.35 11.42
N LEU A 46 -2.26 -5.71 12.29
CA LEU A 46 -1.97 -4.37 12.81
C LEU A 46 -0.83 -4.36 13.84
N GLY A 47 -0.82 -5.34 14.74
CA GLY A 47 0.16 -5.42 15.83
C GLY A 47 1.53 -5.87 15.35
N ARG A 48 1.58 -6.92 14.56
CA ARG A 48 2.82 -7.54 14.07
C ARG A 48 3.65 -6.60 13.23
N PHE A 49 3.02 -5.76 12.41
CA PHE A 49 3.73 -4.95 11.43
C PHE A 49 3.66 -3.45 11.69
N ARG A 50 2.88 -3.01 12.66
CA ARG A 50 2.57 -1.57 12.83
C ARG A 50 2.26 -0.93 11.47
N MET A 51 1.40 -1.62 10.69
CA MET A 51 1.14 -1.28 9.32
C MET A 51 0.19 -0.12 9.17
N CYS A 52 -0.75 0.00 10.09
CA CYS A 52 -1.77 1.02 10.00
C CYS A 52 -1.76 1.90 11.24
N GLY A 53 -2.01 3.17 11.02
CA GLY A 53 -2.35 4.13 12.04
C GLY A 53 -3.62 4.85 11.66
N ILE A 54 -4.03 5.83 12.45
CA ILE A 54 -5.18 6.69 12.18
C ILE A 54 -4.75 8.15 12.31
N ALA A 55 -5.23 9.00 11.39
CA ALA A 55 -5.00 10.44 11.45
C ALA A 55 -6.18 11.20 10.85
N ARG A 56 -6.30 12.49 11.19
CA ARG A 56 -7.15 13.40 10.47
C ARG A 56 -6.36 14.05 9.33
N VAL A 57 -6.96 14.08 8.15
CA VAL A 57 -6.29 14.55 6.94
C VAL A 57 -7.23 15.36 6.05
N ALA A 58 -6.68 16.33 5.35
CA ALA A 58 -7.31 16.97 4.20
C ALA A 58 -6.61 16.51 2.93
N VAL A 59 -7.36 16.27 1.87
CA VAL A 59 -6.83 15.87 0.55
C VAL A 59 -6.91 17.05 -0.40
N ARG A 60 -5.77 17.40 -1.02
CA ARG A 60 -5.65 18.46 -2.02
C ARG A 60 -4.74 17.97 -3.14
N ASP A 61 -5.17 18.13 -4.38
CA ASP A 61 -4.39 17.76 -5.58
C ASP A 61 -3.86 16.29 -5.57
N GLY A 62 -4.67 15.37 -5.02
CA GLY A 62 -4.30 13.94 -4.92
C GLY A 62 -3.34 13.59 -3.79
N LEU A 63 -2.85 14.59 -3.05
CA LEU A 63 -2.01 14.41 -1.87
C LEU A 63 -2.79 14.70 -0.58
N TYR A 64 -2.44 14.02 0.49
CA TYR A 64 -3.00 14.35 1.79
C TYR A 64 -2.04 15.21 2.63
N GLN A 65 -2.62 16.00 3.51
CA GLN A 65 -1.92 16.77 4.55
C GLN A 65 -2.56 16.45 5.90
N PRO A 66 -1.79 16.30 6.99
CA PRO A 66 -2.34 16.26 8.33
C PRO A 66 -3.15 17.53 8.60
N ASP A 67 -4.38 17.38 9.08
CA ASP A 67 -5.31 18.48 9.29
C ASP A 67 -6.27 18.12 10.44
N GLU A 68 -6.27 18.90 11.53
CA GLU A 68 -7.10 18.63 12.71
C GLU A 68 -8.61 18.71 12.41
N GLU A 69 -9.00 19.53 11.42
CA GLU A 69 -10.39 19.66 10.96
C GLU A 69 -10.71 18.69 9.82
N GLY A 70 -9.71 17.95 9.32
CA GLY A 70 -9.85 17.01 8.22
C GLY A 70 -10.66 15.77 8.56
N GLY A 71 -10.93 14.96 7.53
CA GLY A 71 -11.57 13.66 7.68
C GLY A 71 -10.64 12.65 8.36
N VAL A 72 -11.24 11.67 9.05
CA VAL A 72 -10.50 10.54 9.61
C VAL A 72 -10.08 9.59 8.50
N ALA A 73 -8.81 9.21 8.47
CA ALA A 73 -8.26 8.27 7.50
C ALA A 73 -7.35 7.25 8.19
N ILE A 74 -7.25 6.07 7.58
CA ILE A 74 -6.24 5.08 7.93
C ILE A 74 -4.97 5.43 7.18
N ILE A 75 -3.85 5.44 7.90
CA ILE A 75 -2.52 5.73 7.36
C ILE A 75 -1.73 4.44 7.25
N THR A 76 -1.36 4.08 6.04
CA THR A 76 -0.56 2.88 5.75
C THR A 76 0.81 3.29 5.19
N PRO A 77 1.93 2.79 5.73
CA PRO A 77 3.25 3.14 5.23
C PRO A 77 3.55 2.40 3.92
N VAL A 78 4.04 3.11 2.94
CA VAL A 78 4.64 2.54 1.74
C VAL A 78 6.14 2.40 1.99
N ARG A 79 6.65 1.19 1.80
CA ARG A 79 8.05 0.86 2.12
C ARG A 79 8.78 0.28 0.92
N VAL A 80 10.05 0.60 0.82
CA VAL A 80 10.95 -0.10 -0.10
C VAL A 80 11.25 -1.49 0.46
N GLU A 81 11.10 -2.52 -0.35
CA GLU A 81 11.57 -3.84 0.03
C GLU A 81 13.10 -3.87 -0.04
N ARG A 82 13.74 -4.44 0.95
CA ARG A 82 15.19 -4.66 0.90
C ARG A 82 15.47 -5.92 0.09
N PRO A 83 16.40 -5.89 -0.86
CA PRO A 83 16.88 -7.10 -1.50
C PRO A 83 17.34 -8.08 -0.42
N VAL A 84 16.74 -9.25 -0.39
CA VAL A 84 17.17 -10.32 0.51
C VAL A 84 18.19 -11.15 -0.24
N SER A 85 19.35 -11.39 0.37
CA SER A 85 20.32 -12.32 -0.20
C SER A 85 19.63 -13.68 -0.49
N PRO A 86 19.84 -14.27 -1.67
CA PRO A 86 19.28 -15.59 -2.01
C PRO A 86 19.62 -16.68 -0.99
N GLU A 87 20.71 -16.48 -0.23
CA GLU A 87 21.20 -17.40 0.80
C GLU A 87 20.44 -17.23 2.15
N ALA A 88 19.73 -16.13 2.34
CA ALA A 88 18.93 -15.92 3.54
C ALA A 88 17.72 -16.84 3.52
N ARG A 89 17.75 -17.91 4.32
CA ARG A 89 16.58 -18.77 4.57
C ARG A 89 15.40 -17.89 4.97
N ARG A 90 14.40 -17.74 4.10
CA ARG A 90 13.12 -17.02 4.25
C ARG A 90 13.11 -16.09 5.47
N PRO A 91 13.65 -14.87 5.36
CA PRO A 91 13.61 -13.93 6.48
C PRO A 91 12.16 -13.65 6.83
N ALA A 92 11.89 -13.43 8.11
CA ALA A 92 10.57 -12.98 8.52
C ALA A 92 10.16 -11.76 7.67
N ILE A 93 8.91 -11.69 7.25
CA ILE A 93 8.39 -10.66 6.32
C ILE A 93 8.83 -9.24 6.72
N TRP A 94 8.85 -8.92 8.02
CA TRP A 94 9.31 -7.63 8.54
C TRP A 94 10.79 -7.32 8.30
N ALA A 95 11.65 -8.33 8.11
CA ALA A 95 13.07 -8.14 7.82
C ALA A 95 13.31 -7.67 6.36
N ARG A 96 12.33 -7.87 5.49
CA ARG A 96 12.33 -7.42 4.10
C ARG A 96 11.96 -5.94 3.94
N TRP A 97 11.41 -5.31 5.00
CA TRP A 97 10.86 -3.98 4.92
C TRP A 97 11.92 -2.91 5.15
N GLY A 98 12.18 -2.17 4.12
CA GLY A 98 13.09 -1.04 4.12
C GLY A 98 12.48 0.25 4.71
N PRO A 99 13.08 1.39 4.42
CA PRO A 99 12.58 2.68 4.88
C PRO A 99 11.18 2.97 4.32
N ILE A 100 10.42 3.81 5.04
CA ILE A 100 9.18 4.39 4.54
C ILE A 100 9.55 5.41 3.47
N VAL A 101 8.98 5.27 2.28
CA VAL A 101 9.17 6.18 1.14
C VAL A 101 7.97 7.09 0.92
N ASP A 102 6.80 6.65 1.36
CA ASP A 102 5.58 7.46 1.36
C ASP A 102 4.60 6.96 2.43
N LEU A 103 3.53 7.70 2.65
CA LEU A 103 2.39 7.29 3.44
C LEU A 103 1.14 7.40 2.59
N LEU A 104 0.23 6.46 2.78
CA LEU A 104 -1.03 6.36 2.08
C LEU A 104 -2.19 6.59 3.05
N ALA A 105 -3.04 7.58 2.79
CA ALA A 105 -4.28 7.82 3.51
C ALA A 105 -5.45 7.23 2.73
N TRP A 106 -6.32 6.46 3.41
CA TRP A 106 -7.48 5.81 2.80
C TRP A 106 -8.58 5.56 3.84
N HIS A 107 -9.79 5.23 3.39
CA HIS A 107 -10.91 4.91 4.28
C HIS A 107 -11.52 3.55 3.93
N PRO A 108 -11.84 2.68 4.91
CA PRO A 108 -12.35 1.34 4.64
C PRO A 108 -13.69 1.28 3.89
N SER A 109 -14.54 2.30 4.05
CA SER A 109 -15.80 2.37 3.30
C SER A 109 -15.61 2.81 1.83
N GLU A 110 -14.45 3.39 1.50
CA GLU A 110 -14.09 3.81 0.14
C GLU A 110 -12.70 3.29 -0.25
N PRO A 111 -12.48 1.96 -0.23
CA PRO A 111 -11.15 1.37 -0.30
C PRO A 111 -10.43 1.61 -1.64
N LEU A 112 -11.17 2.04 -2.67
CA LEU A 112 -10.61 2.40 -3.99
C LEU A 112 -10.20 3.88 -4.07
N ARG A 113 -10.39 4.66 -2.98
CA ARG A 113 -9.97 6.06 -2.92
C ARG A 113 -8.87 6.21 -1.89
N TRP A 114 -7.76 6.74 -2.32
CA TRP A 114 -6.60 7.02 -1.47
C TRP A 114 -5.90 8.31 -1.90
N ALA A 115 -5.04 8.80 -1.02
CA ALA A 115 -4.14 9.90 -1.31
C ALA A 115 -2.76 9.59 -0.73
N LEU A 116 -1.71 9.97 -1.42
CA LEU A 116 -0.33 9.85 -0.96
C LEU A 116 0.08 11.09 -0.17
N ARG A 117 1.06 10.94 0.71
CA ARG A 117 1.62 12.06 1.48
C ARG A 117 2.54 12.93 0.64
N THR A 118 3.36 12.33 -0.19
CA THR A 118 4.36 13.00 -1.02
C THR A 118 4.19 12.71 -2.51
N GLY A 119 3.46 11.66 -2.88
CA GLY A 119 3.34 11.23 -4.27
C GLY A 119 4.58 10.49 -4.80
N ALA A 120 5.50 10.11 -3.92
CA ALA A 120 6.74 9.45 -4.33
C ALA A 120 6.58 7.95 -4.60
N ALA A 121 5.50 7.33 -4.08
CA ALA A 121 5.27 5.91 -4.22
C ALA A 121 4.42 5.57 -5.44
N GLU A 122 4.84 4.58 -6.20
CA GLU A 122 4.12 4.09 -7.38
C GLU A 122 3.25 2.86 -7.06
N TRP A 123 3.62 2.10 -6.02
CA TRP A 123 2.88 0.93 -5.53
C TRP A 123 3.07 0.68 -4.04
N LEU A 124 2.14 -0.10 -3.49
CA LEU A 124 2.22 -0.64 -2.14
C LEU A 124 2.51 -2.15 -2.23
N GLY A 125 3.37 -2.66 -1.37
CA GLY A 125 3.74 -4.08 -1.32
C GLY A 125 5.10 -4.35 -1.94
N CYS A 126 5.25 -5.45 -2.67
CA CYS A 126 6.52 -5.83 -3.28
C CYS A 126 6.91 -4.87 -4.41
N ILE A 127 8.12 -4.33 -4.37
CA ILE A 127 8.48 -3.13 -5.12
C ILE A 127 9.10 -3.41 -6.47
N GLU A 128 9.72 -4.54 -6.64
CA GLU A 128 10.45 -4.81 -7.87
C GLU A 128 9.89 -6.05 -8.57
N PRO A 129 8.81 -5.91 -9.35
CA PRO A 129 8.23 -7.04 -10.09
C PRO A 129 9.26 -7.78 -10.95
N GLN A 130 10.25 -7.08 -11.46
CA GLN A 130 11.32 -7.64 -12.26
C GLN A 130 12.24 -8.62 -11.50
N TYR A 131 12.30 -8.53 -10.18
CA TYR A 131 13.08 -9.42 -9.32
C TYR A 131 12.23 -10.50 -8.65
N LEU A 132 10.92 -10.50 -8.93
CA LEU A 132 10.06 -11.54 -8.44
C LEU A 132 10.37 -12.83 -9.22
N ASP A 133 10.50 -13.88 -8.46
CA ASP A 133 10.62 -15.26 -8.90
C ASP A 133 9.62 -15.55 -10.05
N PRO A 134 9.81 -16.58 -10.90
CA PRO A 134 8.87 -16.94 -11.96
C PRO A 134 7.43 -17.20 -11.48
N GLU A 135 7.17 -17.11 -10.19
CA GLU A 135 5.81 -17.20 -9.64
C GLU A 135 4.96 -15.96 -10.00
N PRO A 136 3.67 -16.19 -10.31
CA PRO A 136 2.75 -15.09 -10.62
C PRO A 136 2.59 -14.11 -9.47
N VAL A 137 2.56 -12.81 -9.78
CA VAL A 137 2.40 -11.74 -8.80
C VAL A 137 0.92 -11.43 -8.62
N ARG A 138 0.45 -11.48 -7.38
CA ARG A 138 -0.90 -11.03 -7.05
C ARG A 138 -0.97 -9.51 -7.05
N VAL A 139 -1.85 -8.97 -7.89
CA VAL A 139 -2.16 -7.54 -7.94
C VAL A 139 -3.53 -7.31 -7.31
N HIS A 140 -3.58 -6.46 -6.30
CA HIS A 140 -4.82 -6.09 -5.60
C HIS A 140 -5.39 -4.79 -6.15
N ARG A 141 -6.70 -4.60 -6.02
CA ARG A 141 -7.37 -3.35 -6.41
C ARG A 141 -7.15 -2.23 -5.41
N CYS A 142 -7.01 -2.58 -4.14
CA CYS A 142 -6.95 -1.60 -3.07
C CYS A 142 -6.13 -2.09 -1.88
N VAL A 143 -5.84 -1.16 -0.98
CA VAL A 143 -5.08 -1.41 0.25
C VAL A 143 -5.77 -2.44 1.14
N LEU A 144 -7.11 -2.38 1.25
CA LEU A 144 -7.89 -3.30 2.07
C LEU A 144 -7.71 -4.76 1.65
N ASP A 145 -7.77 -5.04 0.35
CA ASP A 145 -7.58 -6.39 -0.17
C ASP A 145 -6.14 -6.90 0.06
N TRP A 146 -5.16 -6.01 -0.06
CA TRP A 146 -3.77 -6.33 0.20
C TRP A 146 -3.52 -6.65 1.68
N LEU A 147 -4.11 -5.87 2.60
CA LEU A 147 -4.03 -6.14 4.04
C LEU A 147 -4.70 -7.48 4.40
N ARG A 148 -5.88 -7.76 3.85
CA ARG A 148 -6.57 -9.06 4.02
C ARG A 148 -5.76 -10.24 3.49
N ALA A 149 -4.97 -10.02 2.47
CA ALA A 149 -4.06 -11.03 1.92
C ALA A 149 -2.74 -11.16 2.72
N GLY A 150 -2.68 -10.62 3.94
CA GLY A 150 -1.48 -10.67 4.78
C GLY A 150 -0.32 -9.86 4.20
N CYS A 151 -0.61 -8.76 3.51
CA CYS A 151 0.38 -7.91 2.86
C CYS A 151 1.18 -8.61 1.75
N SER A 152 0.61 -9.64 1.13
CA SER A 152 1.21 -10.37 0.01
C SER A 152 0.77 -9.77 -1.33
N GLY A 153 1.68 -9.68 -2.29
CA GLY A 153 1.42 -9.07 -3.59
C GLY A 153 1.59 -7.55 -3.59
N LEU A 154 0.98 -6.88 -4.54
CA LEU A 154 1.12 -5.44 -4.72
C LEU A 154 -0.22 -4.74 -5.01
N VAL A 155 -0.29 -3.43 -4.72
CA VAL A 155 -1.35 -2.51 -5.11
C VAL A 155 -0.71 -1.40 -5.95
N PRO A 156 -1.05 -1.24 -7.22
CA PRO A 156 -0.66 -0.07 -7.99
C PRO A 156 -1.30 1.18 -7.37
N LEU A 157 -0.52 2.22 -7.14
CA LEU A 157 -0.99 3.48 -6.56
C LEU A 157 -1.26 4.53 -7.64
N SER A 158 -0.91 4.25 -8.88
CA SER A 158 -1.32 5.04 -10.03
C SER A 158 -2.53 4.43 -10.72
N VAL A 159 -3.42 5.29 -11.18
CA VAL A 159 -4.56 4.94 -12.03
C VAL A 159 -4.26 5.25 -13.51
N ASP A 160 -3.13 5.90 -13.80
CA ASP A 160 -2.71 6.16 -15.17
C ASP A 160 -2.32 4.87 -15.88
N ARG A 161 -2.86 4.69 -17.08
CA ARG A 161 -2.67 3.46 -17.85
C ARG A 161 -1.22 3.25 -18.30
N GLY A 162 -0.54 4.32 -18.66
CA GLY A 162 0.86 4.28 -19.09
C GLY A 162 1.79 3.93 -17.93
N GLU A 163 1.50 4.47 -16.76
CA GLU A 163 2.22 4.13 -15.54
C GLU A 163 1.97 2.69 -15.11
N LEU A 164 0.71 2.23 -15.12
CA LEU A 164 0.38 0.82 -14.86
C LEU A 164 1.13 -0.13 -15.81
N TYR A 165 1.17 0.22 -17.11
CA TYR A 165 1.94 -0.55 -18.08
C TYR A 165 3.42 -0.58 -17.70
N ARG A 166 4.03 0.56 -17.42
CA ARG A 166 5.44 0.66 -17.04
C ARG A 166 5.76 -0.16 -15.78
N LEU A 167 4.87 -0.11 -14.78
CA LEU A 167 5.03 -0.83 -13.52
C LEU A 167 4.92 -2.35 -13.67
N LEU A 168 3.96 -2.81 -14.47
CA LEU A 168 3.61 -4.23 -14.54
C LEU A 168 4.27 -4.97 -15.72
N SER A 169 4.80 -4.26 -16.72
CA SER A 169 5.45 -4.88 -17.88
C SER A 169 6.71 -5.69 -17.54
N GLY A 170 7.36 -5.39 -16.40
CA GLY A 170 8.52 -6.14 -15.89
C GLY A 170 8.17 -7.44 -15.16
N VAL A 171 6.88 -7.78 -15.00
CA VAL A 171 6.46 -9.00 -14.32
C VAL A 171 6.58 -10.19 -15.25
N HIS A 172 7.53 -11.08 -15.00
CA HIS A 172 7.81 -12.24 -15.88
C HIS A 172 6.97 -13.47 -15.54
N GLY A 173 6.60 -13.69 -14.27
CA GLY A 173 5.85 -14.84 -13.80
C GLY A 173 4.34 -14.81 -14.07
N GLY A 174 3.84 -13.69 -14.62
CA GLY A 174 2.41 -13.47 -14.81
C GLY A 174 1.78 -12.68 -13.67
N ILE A 175 0.49 -12.34 -13.85
CA ILE A 175 -0.26 -11.49 -12.91
C ILE A 175 -1.52 -12.23 -12.48
N LEU A 176 -1.73 -12.35 -11.17
CA LEU A 176 -2.97 -12.84 -10.57
C LEU A 176 -3.86 -11.64 -10.20
N ALA A 177 -4.98 -11.50 -10.90
CA ALA A 177 -6.00 -10.49 -10.60
C ALA A 177 -6.98 -11.00 -9.54
N ALA A 178 -7.65 -10.08 -8.85
CA ALA A 178 -8.63 -10.40 -7.81
C ALA A 178 -9.88 -11.11 -8.38
N ASP A 179 -10.32 -10.72 -9.57
CA ASP A 179 -11.50 -11.25 -10.27
C ASP A 179 -11.44 -10.97 -11.78
N ASP A 180 -12.42 -11.48 -12.54
CA ASP A 180 -12.49 -11.32 -14.00
C ASP A 180 -12.57 -9.87 -14.46
N THR A 181 -13.23 -9.00 -13.70
CA THR A 181 -13.30 -7.56 -14.04
C THR A 181 -11.93 -6.91 -13.88
N HIS A 182 -11.26 -7.19 -12.77
CA HIS A 182 -9.90 -6.73 -12.54
C HIS A 182 -8.92 -7.28 -13.60
N ALA A 183 -9.03 -8.57 -13.93
CA ALA A 183 -8.22 -9.16 -15.00
C ALA A 183 -8.43 -8.48 -16.35
N ARG A 184 -9.67 -8.12 -16.69
CA ARG A 184 -9.97 -7.36 -17.93
C ARG A 184 -9.37 -5.96 -17.92
N ASP A 185 -9.42 -5.27 -16.77
CA ASP A 185 -8.86 -3.93 -16.62
C ASP A 185 -7.34 -3.95 -16.73
N LEU A 186 -6.68 -4.92 -16.07
CA LEU A 186 -5.24 -5.12 -16.15
C LEU A 186 -4.81 -5.49 -17.57
N ARG A 187 -5.50 -6.43 -18.25
CA ARG A 187 -5.22 -6.77 -19.65
C ARG A 187 -5.36 -5.55 -20.57
N ARG A 188 -6.38 -4.72 -20.32
CA ARG A 188 -6.58 -3.48 -21.08
C ARG A 188 -5.46 -2.45 -20.82
N ALA A 189 -5.00 -2.34 -19.57
CA ALA A 189 -3.87 -1.47 -19.23
C ALA A 189 -2.57 -1.96 -19.87
N LEU A 190 -2.38 -3.27 -19.89
CA LEU A 190 -1.19 -3.93 -20.46
C LEU A 190 -1.28 -4.14 -21.98
N ALA A 191 -2.43 -3.87 -22.63
CA ALA A 191 -2.60 -4.04 -24.07
C ALA A 191 -1.74 -3.04 -24.85
N HIS A 192 -0.48 -3.38 -25.03
CA HIS A 192 0.49 -2.68 -25.89
C HIS A 192 0.95 -3.65 -26.99
N PRO A 193 1.37 -3.20 -28.19
CA PRO A 193 1.70 -4.07 -29.32
C PRO A 193 2.88 -5.03 -29.10
N TRP A 194 3.59 -4.93 -27.98
CA TRP A 194 4.82 -5.69 -27.72
C TRP A 194 4.66 -6.53 -26.45
N SER A 195 4.55 -7.78 -26.49
CA SER A 195 4.51 -8.82 -25.44
C SER A 195 4.06 -8.42 -23.99
N HIS A 196 3.20 -9.23 -23.38
CA HIS A 196 2.59 -8.96 -22.06
C HIS A 196 2.82 -10.11 -21.10
N PRO A 197 2.90 -9.85 -19.76
CA PRO A 197 2.73 -10.90 -18.77
C PRO A 197 1.31 -11.51 -18.87
N SER A 198 1.18 -12.79 -18.60
CA SER A 198 -0.12 -13.44 -18.50
C SER A 198 -0.88 -12.89 -17.29
N VAL A 199 -2.20 -12.71 -17.43
CA VAL A 199 -3.08 -12.26 -16.33
C VAL A 199 -4.09 -13.37 -16.08
N GLU A 200 -4.05 -13.94 -14.89
CA GLU A 200 -4.96 -15.00 -14.45
C GLU A 200 -5.79 -14.52 -13.27
N VAL A 201 -6.95 -15.15 -13.04
CA VAL A 201 -7.77 -14.91 -11.86
C VAL A 201 -7.21 -15.73 -10.70
N ALA A 202 -6.98 -15.09 -9.56
CA ALA A 202 -6.63 -15.78 -8.34
C ALA A 202 -7.88 -16.57 -7.86
N ASN A 203 -7.92 -17.86 -8.17
CA ASN A 203 -8.94 -18.74 -7.61
C ASN A 203 -8.84 -18.71 -6.09
N GLY A 204 -9.84 -18.11 -5.44
CA GLY A 204 -9.92 -18.07 -3.99
C GLY A 204 -9.91 -19.51 -3.47
N ALA A 205 -8.98 -19.83 -2.60
CA ALA A 205 -9.17 -20.94 -1.69
C ALA A 205 -10.39 -20.58 -0.83
N ALA A 206 -11.47 -21.33 -1.04
CA ALA A 206 -12.68 -21.28 -0.24
C ALA A 206 -12.37 -21.73 1.20
#